data_7afe6992c547fd88ffbfaab14bf72fd7
#
_entry.id   7afe6992c547fd88ffbfaab14bf72fd7
#
_cell.length_a   1.000
_cell.length_b   1.000
_cell.length_c   1.000
_cell.angle_alpha   90.00
_cell.angle_beta   90.00
_cell.angle_gamma   90.00
#
_symmetry.space_group_name_H-M   'P 1'
#
loop_
_entity.id
_entity.type
_entity.pdbx_description
1 polymer ?
#
loop_
_entity_poly.entity_id
_entity_poly.type
_entity_poly.pdbx_seq_one_letter_code
_entity_poly.pdbx_strand_id
1 'polypeptide(L)'
;VASVLDVVGHSTDVGIDVLEVLESMDIVSEFPEAVVKEAESVPDFPSQKDMEGRLDLRDEITFTIDGADAKDLDDAVHIKALKNGNLELGVHIADVSYYVTEGSALDKEALNRATSVYVTDRVVPMLPERLSNGICSLNPQVDRLTQSAIMEIDKHGHVVNYTITQTVIKTSFRMTYGDV
;
A
#
# COMPACT_ATOMS: atom_id res chain seq x y z
N VAL A 1 12.24 23.63 37.20
CA VAL A 1 11.91 24.61 36.16
C VAL A 1 11.57 23.83 34.91
N ALA A 2 10.35 23.98 34.39
CA ALA A 2 9.91 23.42 33.12
C ALA A 2 9.92 24.54 32.07
N SER A 3 10.23 24.20 30.82
CA SER A 3 10.06 25.10 29.66
C SER A 3 9.05 24.45 28.69
N VAL A 4 8.20 25.28 28.09
CA VAL A 4 7.32 24.85 27.02
C VAL A 4 8.20 24.63 25.79
N LEU A 5 8.09 23.43 25.19
CA LEU A 5 8.83 23.06 23.98
C LEU A 5 7.99 23.37 22.73
N ASP A 6 6.70 23.06 22.78
CA ASP A 6 5.78 23.30 21.68
C ASP A 6 4.35 23.52 22.21
N VAL A 7 3.44 23.97 21.33
CA VAL A 7 2.01 24.17 21.59
C VAL A 7 1.22 23.30 20.61
N VAL A 8 0.67 22.22 21.09
CA VAL A 8 -0.10 21.25 20.28
C VAL A 8 -1.37 21.88 19.69
N GLY A 9 -2.01 22.78 20.41
CA GLY A 9 -3.24 23.48 19.99
C GLY A 9 -4.00 24.09 21.17
N HIS A 10 -5.18 24.64 20.91
CA HIS A 10 -6.06 25.16 21.94
C HIS A 10 -7.07 24.08 22.37
N SER A 11 -7.40 24.04 23.66
CA SER A 11 -8.30 23.01 24.23
C SER A 11 -9.72 22.96 23.63
N THR A 12 -10.11 23.96 22.82
CA THR A 12 -11.39 24.01 22.11
C THR A 12 -11.27 23.63 20.63
N ASP A 13 -10.07 23.34 20.14
CA ASP A 13 -9.86 22.97 18.74
C ASP A 13 -10.43 21.57 18.46
N VAL A 14 -11.06 21.40 17.32
CA VAL A 14 -11.63 20.12 16.92
C VAL A 14 -10.49 19.12 16.67
N GLY A 15 -10.54 17.95 17.33
CA GLY A 15 -9.54 16.90 17.20
C GLY A 15 -8.28 17.12 18.03
N ILE A 16 -8.27 18.11 18.97
CA ILE A 16 -7.13 18.35 19.87
C ILE A 16 -6.87 17.14 20.77
N ASP A 17 -7.88 16.45 21.22
CA ASP A 17 -7.81 15.25 22.01
C ASP A 17 -7.06 14.11 21.29
N VAL A 18 -7.27 13.98 19.99
CA VAL A 18 -6.53 13.03 19.15
C VAL A 18 -5.05 13.45 19.04
N LEU A 19 -4.78 14.74 18.81
CA LEU A 19 -3.42 15.26 18.75
C LEU A 19 -2.66 15.08 20.08
N GLU A 20 -3.32 15.31 21.23
CA GLU A 20 -2.75 15.09 22.55
C GLU A 20 -2.34 13.61 22.75
N VAL A 21 -3.16 12.66 22.26
CA VAL A 21 -2.84 11.23 22.32
C VAL A 21 -1.63 10.92 21.42
N LEU A 22 -1.60 11.41 20.19
CA LEU A 22 -0.48 11.19 19.27
C LEU A 22 0.83 11.73 19.85
N GLU A 23 0.83 12.96 20.36
CA GLU A 23 1.98 13.57 21.03
C GLU A 23 2.43 12.81 22.26
N SER A 24 1.48 12.32 23.09
CA SER A 24 1.80 11.52 24.27
C SER A 24 2.47 10.19 23.97
N MET A 25 2.34 9.72 22.71
CA MET A 25 2.93 8.48 22.18
C MET A 25 4.15 8.73 21.28
N ASP A 26 4.63 9.96 21.22
CA ASP A 26 5.72 10.39 20.32
C ASP A 26 5.44 10.10 18.83
N ILE A 27 4.15 10.13 18.42
CA ILE A 27 3.74 9.91 17.04
C ILE A 27 3.72 11.25 16.30
N VAL A 28 4.71 11.45 15.43
CA VAL A 28 4.83 12.66 14.61
C VAL A 28 4.06 12.51 13.31
N SER A 29 3.09 13.40 13.06
CA SER A 29 2.26 13.38 11.85
C SER A 29 3.01 13.84 10.60
N GLU A 30 3.89 14.81 10.74
CA GLU A 30 4.63 15.42 9.63
C GLU A 30 5.83 14.57 9.22
N PHE A 31 6.15 14.59 7.92
CA PHE A 31 7.35 13.94 7.39
C PHE A 31 8.52 14.95 7.32
N PRO A 32 9.77 14.50 7.59
CA PRO A 32 10.95 15.32 7.35
C PRO A 32 11.04 15.78 5.89
N GLU A 33 11.56 16.99 5.66
CA GLU A 33 11.70 17.59 4.32
C GLU A 33 12.41 16.68 3.32
N ALA A 34 13.45 15.96 3.76
CA ALA A 34 14.19 15.02 2.91
C ALA A 34 13.29 13.86 2.41
N VAL A 35 12.38 13.38 3.25
CA VAL A 35 11.42 12.32 2.93
C VAL A 35 10.38 12.82 1.93
N VAL A 36 9.84 14.00 2.17
CA VAL A 36 8.86 14.66 1.26
C VAL A 36 9.49 14.85 -0.11
N LYS A 37 10.70 15.42 -0.16
CA LYS A 37 11.42 15.66 -1.42
C LYS A 37 11.73 14.35 -2.18
N GLU A 38 12.10 13.29 -1.48
CA GLU A 38 12.32 11.98 -2.11
C GLU A 38 11.00 11.41 -2.64
N ALA A 39 9.92 11.46 -1.86
CA ALA A 39 8.59 11.04 -2.30
C ALA A 39 8.11 11.79 -3.55
N GLU A 40 8.34 13.11 -3.62
CA GLU A 40 7.99 13.93 -4.79
C GLU A 40 8.77 13.55 -6.05
N SER A 41 9.95 12.96 -5.91
CA SER A 41 10.76 12.47 -7.03
C SER A 41 10.26 11.16 -7.63
N VAL A 42 9.44 10.42 -6.90
CA VAL A 42 8.86 9.14 -7.38
C VAL A 42 7.79 9.44 -8.45
N PRO A 43 7.81 8.76 -9.61
CA PRO A 43 6.83 8.98 -10.67
C PRO A 43 5.43 8.52 -10.28
N ASP A 44 4.39 9.03 -10.96
CA ASP A 44 3.00 8.62 -10.71
C ASP A 44 2.66 7.24 -11.31
N PHE A 45 3.44 6.82 -12.32
CA PHE A 45 3.24 5.57 -13.05
C PHE A 45 4.60 4.90 -13.32
N PRO A 46 4.65 3.55 -13.34
CA PRO A 46 5.85 2.83 -13.73
C PRO A 46 6.17 3.08 -15.21
N SER A 47 7.45 3.27 -15.52
CA SER A 47 7.92 3.36 -16.90
C SER A 47 8.01 1.97 -17.55
N GLN A 48 8.16 1.92 -18.87
CA GLN A 48 8.41 0.66 -19.59
C GLN A 48 9.64 -0.08 -19.04
N LYS A 49 10.68 0.67 -18.67
CA LYS A 49 11.90 0.10 -18.10
C LYS A 49 11.65 -0.58 -16.74
N ASP A 50 10.76 -0.01 -15.91
CA ASP A 50 10.41 -0.56 -14.60
C ASP A 50 9.62 -1.87 -14.73
N MET A 51 8.96 -2.07 -15.85
CA MET A 51 8.17 -3.25 -16.19
C MET A 51 9.00 -4.36 -16.87
N GLU A 52 10.21 -4.07 -17.35
CA GLU A 52 11.05 -5.04 -18.02
C GLU A 52 11.41 -6.23 -17.11
N GLY A 53 11.26 -7.45 -17.64
CA GLY A 53 11.56 -8.69 -16.92
C GLY A 53 10.49 -9.12 -15.91
N ARG A 54 9.43 -8.35 -15.70
CA ARG A 54 8.30 -8.72 -14.87
C ARG A 54 7.28 -9.53 -15.68
N LEU A 55 6.56 -10.43 -15.01
CA LEU A 55 5.46 -11.15 -15.62
C LEU A 55 4.28 -10.18 -15.83
N ASP A 56 3.83 -10.05 -17.07
CA ASP A 56 2.72 -9.16 -17.42
C ASP A 56 1.38 -9.87 -17.18
N LEU A 57 0.61 -9.37 -16.23
CA LEU A 57 -0.72 -9.87 -15.84
C LEU A 57 -1.80 -8.79 -16.00
N ARG A 58 -1.54 -7.76 -16.82
CA ARG A 58 -2.50 -6.65 -17.02
C ARG A 58 -3.78 -7.06 -17.73
N ASP A 59 -3.78 -8.19 -18.43
CA ASP A 59 -4.96 -8.76 -19.10
C ASP A 59 -5.78 -9.67 -18.17
N GLU A 60 -5.26 -10.02 -16.96
CA GLU A 60 -6.02 -10.79 -15.98
C GLU A 60 -7.03 -9.88 -15.26
N ILE A 61 -8.20 -10.41 -14.96
CA ILE A 61 -9.23 -9.68 -14.21
C ILE A 61 -8.84 -9.67 -12.74
N THR A 62 -8.22 -8.59 -12.30
CA THR A 62 -7.80 -8.38 -10.92
C THR A 62 -8.73 -7.40 -10.21
N PHE A 63 -8.90 -7.57 -8.91
CA PHE A 63 -9.73 -6.69 -8.09
C PHE A 63 -9.18 -6.57 -6.67
N THR A 64 -9.45 -5.43 -6.03
CA THR A 64 -9.20 -5.20 -4.60
C THR A 64 -10.49 -5.31 -3.84
N ILE A 65 -10.44 -5.65 -2.52
CA ILE A 65 -11.60 -5.70 -1.62
C ILE A 65 -11.21 -5.02 -0.32
N ASP A 66 -11.67 -3.80 -0.11
CA ASP A 66 -11.24 -2.93 0.97
C ASP A 66 -12.43 -2.22 1.63
N GLY A 67 -12.15 -1.44 2.68
CA GLY A 67 -13.11 -0.49 3.22
C GLY A 67 -13.49 0.58 2.19
N ALA A 68 -14.71 1.11 2.25
CA ALA A 68 -15.18 2.12 1.30
C ALA A 68 -14.27 3.36 1.26
N ASP A 69 -13.68 3.73 2.40
CA ASP A 69 -12.83 4.92 2.57
C ASP A 69 -11.33 4.63 2.37
N ALA A 70 -10.93 3.36 2.16
CA ALA A 70 -9.52 3.00 1.96
C ALA A 70 -8.95 3.70 0.72
N LYS A 71 -7.73 4.19 0.81
CA LYS A 71 -6.99 4.82 -0.29
C LYS A 71 -5.71 4.08 -0.61
N ASP A 72 -5.17 3.38 0.37
CA ASP A 72 -3.98 2.57 0.36
C ASP A 72 -4.35 1.11 0.05
N LEU A 73 -4.58 0.81 -1.22
CA LEU A 73 -4.98 -0.52 -1.70
C LEU A 73 -3.71 -1.35 -1.88
N ASP A 74 -3.32 -2.09 -0.84
CA ASP A 74 -2.02 -2.78 -0.77
C ASP A 74 -2.04 -4.12 -1.50
N ASP A 75 -3.21 -4.77 -1.60
CA ASP A 75 -3.37 -6.08 -2.21
C ASP A 75 -4.51 -6.14 -3.24
N ALA A 76 -4.32 -6.99 -4.23
CA ALA A 76 -5.33 -7.34 -5.22
C ALA A 76 -5.28 -8.83 -5.48
N VAL A 77 -6.38 -9.38 -5.94
CA VAL A 77 -6.49 -10.81 -6.26
C VAL A 77 -7.06 -11.02 -7.66
N HIS A 78 -6.72 -12.15 -8.26
CA HIS A 78 -7.46 -12.72 -9.39
C HIS A 78 -7.77 -14.18 -9.14
N ILE A 79 -8.82 -14.68 -9.76
CA ILE A 79 -9.18 -16.09 -9.76
C ILE A 79 -9.59 -16.54 -11.15
N LYS A 80 -9.12 -17.73 -11.55
CA LYS A 80 -9.43 -18.29 -12.87
C LYS A 80 -9.51 -19.81 -12.80
N ALA A 81 -10.47 -20.39 -13.51
CA ALA A 81 -10.62 -21.85 -13.63
C ALA A 81 -9.57 -22.41 -14.59
N LEU A 82 -8.84 -23.45 -14.15
CA LEU A 82 -7.88 -24.17 -14.98
C LEU A 82 -8.54 -25.35 -15.72
N LYS A 83 -7.91 -25.75 -16.83
CA LYS A 83 -8.43 -26.86 -17.67
C LYS A 83 -8.50 -28.21 -16.97
N ASN A 84 -7.68 -28.42 -15.93
CA ASN A 84 -7.66 -29.64 -15.12
C ASN A 84 -8.72 -29.64 -13.99
N GLY A 85 -9.55 -28.59 -13.89
CA GLY A 85 -10.60 -28.45 -12.89
C GLY A 85 -10.14 -27.80 -11.58
N ASN A 86 -8.88 -27.45 -11.44
CA ASN A 86 -8.35 -26.66 -10.34
C ASN A 86 -8.62 -25.17 -10.56
N LEU A 87 -8.35 -24.36 -9.54
CA LEU A 87 -8.41 -22.90 -9.60
C LEU A 87 -7.00 -22.32 -9.56
N GLU A 88 -6.76 -21.29 -10.35
CA GLU A 88 -5.61 -20.42 -10.17
C GLU A 88 -6.05 -19.23 -9.33
N LEU A 89 -5.36 -18.99 -8.22
CA LEU A 89 -5.49 -17.81 -7.37
C LEU A 89 -4.20 -17.01 -7.47
N GLY A 90 -4.30 -15.78 -7.94
CA GLY A 90 -3.21 -14.80 -7.85
C GLY A 90 -3.46 -13.86 -6.68
N VAL A 91 -2.44 -13.65 -5.88
CA VAL A 91 -2.40 -12.62 -4.83
C VAL A 91 -1.27 -11.67 -5.18
N HIS A 92 -1.59 -10.40 -5.32
CA HIS A 92 -0.70 -9.35 -5.79
C HIS A 92 -0.54 -8.32 -4.69
N ILE A 93 0.68 -8.12 -4.21
CA ILE A 93 1.01 -7.10 -3.21
C ILE A 93 1.78 -5.99 -3.91
N ALA A 94 1.45 -4.74 -3.63
CA ALA A 94 2.17 -3.58 -4.16
C ALA A 94 3.69 -3.72 -3.92
N ASP A 95 4.50 -3.55 -4.97
CA ASP A 95 5.96 -3.66 -4.88
C ASP A 95 6.57 -2.36 -4.32
N VAL A 96 6.26 -2.07 -3.06
CA VAL A 96 6.72 -0.88 -2.34
C VAL A 96 8.24 -0.80 -2.31
N SER A 97 8.91 -1.95 -2.16
CA SER A 97 10.38 -2.03 -2.09
C SER A 97 11.10 -1.62 -3.39
N TYR A 98 10.36 -1.55 -4.50
CA TYR A 98 10.89 -1.00 -5.75
C TYR A 98 11.10 0.53 -5.65
N TYR A 99 10.23 1.23 -4.95
CA TYR A 99 10.25 2.69 -4.79
C TYR A 99 10.95 3.14 -3.52
N VAL A 100 10.83 2.37 -2.44
CA VAL A 100 11.47 2.62 -1.14
C VAL A 100 12.74 1.77 -1.07
N THR A 101 13.87 2.36 -1.47
CA THR A 101 15.15 1.64 -1.54
C THR A 101 15.88 1.67 -0.21
N GLU A 102 16.57 0.57 0.12
CA GLU A 102 17.34 0.43 1.37
C GLU A 102 18.29 1.60 1.60
N GLY A 103 18.24 2.18 2.80
CA GLY A 103 19.09 3.29 3.22
C GLY A 103 18.66 4.68 2.73
N SER A 104 17.58 4.78 1.94
CA SER A 104 17.01 6.04 1.51
C SER A 104 16.39 6.85 2.67
N ALA A 105 15.97 8.08 2.44
CA ALA A 105 15.25 8.86 3.46
C ALA A 105 13.87 8.25 3.74
N LEU A 106 13.18 7.78 2.70
CA LEU A 106 11.90 7.06 2.81
C LEU A 106 12.05 5.79 3.65
N ASP A 107 13.05 4.95 3.38
CA ASP A 107 13.31 3.72 4.11
C ASP A 107 13.60 3.95 5.60
N LYS A 108 14.48 4.91 5.90
CA LYS A 108 14.80 5.27 7.30
C LYS A 108 13.59 5.77 8.07
N GLU A 109 12.77 6.60 7.43
CA GLU A 109 11.56 7.13 8.06
C GLU A 109 10.49 6.04 8.22
N ALA A 110 10.31 5.18 7.21
CA ALA A 110 9.40 4.04 7.30
C ALA A 110 9.82 3.08 8.44
N LEU A 111 11.13 2.81 8.59
CA LEU A 111 11.65 2.01 9.70
C LEU A 111 11.41 2.69 11.06
N ASN A 112 11.59 4.02 11.14
CA ASN A 112 11.36 4.80 12.35
C ASN A 112 9.87 4.76 12.76
N ARG A 113 8.94 4.92 11.81
CA ARG A 113 7.49 4.87 12.07
C ARG A 113 6.98 3.46 12.31
N ALA A 114 7.60 2.45 11.69
CA ALA A 114 7.29 1.02 11.74
C ALA A 114 5.89 0.62 11.23
N THR A 115 4.89 1.47 11.34
CA THR A 115 3.50 1.21 10.90
C THR A 115 2.75 2.50 10.62
N SER A 116 1.64 2.42 9.88
CA SER A 116 0.63 3.49 9.85
C SER A 116 -0.21 3.44 11.12
N VAL A 117 -0.61 4.61 11.62
CA VAL A 117 -1.46 4.74 12.82
C VAL A 117 -2.82 5.28 12.39
N TYR A 118 -3.86 4.50 12.64
CA TYR A 118 -5.23 4.83 12.29
C TYR A 118 -5.95 5.35 13.54
N VAL A 119 -6.34 6.61 13.53
CA VAL A 119 -7.14 7.23 14.58
C VAL A 119 -8.50 7.63 14.03
N THR A 120 -9.41 8.08 14.91
CA THR A 120 -10.83 8.25 14.57
C THR A 120 -11.07 9.19 13.39
N ASP A 121 -10.29 10.25 13.25
CA ASP A 121 -10.49 11.34 12.29
C ASP A 121 -9.41 11.43 11.19
N ARG A 122 -8.32 10.69 11.34
CA ARG A 122 -7.19 10.74 10.41
C ARG A 122 -6.33 9.49 10.44
N VAL A 123 -5.45 9.38 9.46
CA VAL A 123 -4.37 8.38 9.42
C VAL A 123 -3.03 9.12 9.50
N VAL A 124 -2.13 8.64 10.35
CA VAL A 124 -0.71 9.02 10.32
C VAL A 124 0.02 7.91 9.57
N PRO A 125 0.31 8.09 8.27
CA PRO A 125 0.81 7.01 7.45
C PRO A 125 2.30 6.73 7.70
N MET A 126 2.71 5.46 7.49
CA MET A 126 4.11 5.05 7.54
C MET A 126 4.92 5.65 6.38
N LEU A 127 4.31 5.77 5.22
CA LEU A 127 4.89 6.37 4.01
C LEU A 127 4.07 7.58 3.58
N PRO A 128 4.69 8.60 2.93
CA PRO A 128 3.95 9.73 2.37
C PRO A 128 2.80 9.27 1.45
N GLU A 129 1.66 9.96 1.52
CA GLU A 129 0.45 9.61 0.74
C GLU A 129 0.70 9.54 -0.77
N ARG A 130 1.70 10.25 -1.29
CA ARG A 130 2.13 10.13 -2.69
C ARG A 130 2.53 8.70 -3.05
N LEU A 131 3.09 7.93 -2.10
CA LEU A 131 3.40 6.52 -2.28
C LEU A 131 2.19 5.67 -1.87
N SER A 132 1.74 5.77 -0.62
CA SER A 132 0.73 4.86 -0.07
C SER A 132 -0.62 4.94 -0.78
N ASN A 133 -1.08 6.14 -1.15
CA ASN A 133 -2.35 6.34 -1.87
C ASN A 133 -2.14 6.47 -3.40
N GLY A 134 -0.86 6.64 -3.82
CA GLY A 134 -0.45 6.89 -5.21
C GLY A 134 0.11 5.67 -5.90
N ILE A 135 1.43 5.70 -6.17
CA ILE A 135 2.12 4.69 -7.00
C ILE A 135 2.11 3.30 -6.37
N CYS A 136 2.10 3.18 -5.04
CA CYS A 136 2.02 1.90 -4.32
C CYS A 136 0.58 1.44 -4.08
N SER A 137 -0.44 2.28 -4.31
CA SER A 137 -1.83 1.85 -4.23
C SER A 137 -2.27 1.18 -5.53
N LEU A 138 -2.88 -0.01 -5.44
CA LEU A 138 -3.35 -0.81 -6.58
C LEU A 138 -4.66 -0.25 -7.15
N ASN A 139 -4.66 1.06 -7.39
CA ASN A 139 -5.79 1.79 -7.94
C ASN A 139 -6.29 1.19 -9.27
N PRO A 140 -7.61 1.19 -9.53
CA PRO A 140 -8.16 0.60 -10.75
C PRO A 140 -7.72 1.35 -12.01
N GLN A 141 -7.62 0.58 -13.11
CA GLN A 141 -7.34 1.05 -14.47
C GLN A 141 -5.96 1.71 -14.69
N VAL A 142 -5.01 1.52 -13.77
CA VAL A 142 -3.63 1.98 -13.92
C VAL A 142 -2.64 0.83 -13.72
N ASP A 143 -1.51 0.90 -14.43
CA ASP A 143 -0.45 -0.09 -14.30
C ASP A 143 0.25 0.06 -12.95
N ARG A 144 0.49 -1.07 -12.26
CA ARG A 144 1.18 -1.13 -10.97
C ARG A 144 2.17 -2.28 -10.93
N LEU A 145 3.31 -2.02 -10.29
CA LEU A 145 4.31 -3.05 -10.01
C LEU A 145 3.90 -3.82 -8.76
N THR A 146 3.96 -5.14 -8.84
CA THR A 146 3.57 -6.01 -7.74
C THR A 146 4.56 -7.16 -7.54
N GLN A 147 4.60 -7.68 -6.31
CA GLN A 147 5.12 -9.00 -5.97
C GLN A 147 3.92 -9.94 -5.88
N SER A 148 3.92 -11.01 -6.66
CA SER A 148 2.73 -11.86 -6.77
C SER A 148 3.02 -13.32 -6.43
N ALA A 149 2.09 -13.90 -5.68
CA ALA A 149 1.99 -15.34 -5.49
C ALA A 149 0.85 -15.86 -6.39
N ILE A 150 1.20 -16.70 -7.36
CA ILE A 150 0.25 -17.36 -8.26
C ILE A 150 0.18 -18.81 -7.86
N MET A 151 -0.98 -19.25 -7.39
CA MET A 151 -1.18 -20.57 -6.77
C MET A 151 -2.21 -21.38 -7.54
N GLU A 152 -1.90 -22.64 -7.76
CA GLU A 152 -2.88 -23.62 -8.22
C GLU A 152 -3.51 -24.31 -7.00
N ILE A 153 -4.84 -24.27 -6.90
CA ILE A 153 -5.61 -24.79 -5.77
C ILE A 153 -6.52 -25.89 -6.27
N ASP A 154 -6.44 -27.08 -5.64
CA ASP A 154 -7.29 -28.21 -5.95
C ASP A 154 -8.72 -28.04 -5.41
N LYS A 155 -9.61 -28.96 -5.77
CA LYS A 155 -11.02 -28.99 -5.32
C LYS A 155 -11.20 -29.14 -3.79
N HIS A 156 -10.14 -29.47 -3.05
CA HIS A 156 -10.15 -29.62 -1.59
C HIS A 156 -9.58 -28.40 -0.88
N GLY A 157 -9.15 -27.37 -1.64
CA GLY A 157 -8.56 -26.15 -1.11
C GLY A 157 -7.05 -26.27 -0.82
N HIS A 158 -6.37 -27.31 -1.30
CA HIS A 158 -4.93 -27.46 -1.14
C HIS A 158 -4.19 -26.74 -2.27
N VAL A 159 -3.15 -25.99 -1.91
CA VAL A 159 -2.19 -25.45 -2.88
C VAL A 159 -1.32 -26.60 -3.38
N VAL A 160 -1.47 -26.96 -4.65
CA VAL A 160 -0.72 -28.06 -5.29
C VAL A 160 0.49 -27.58 -6.07
N ASN A 161 0.51 -26.30 -6.45
CA ASN A 161 1.65 -25.63 -7.09
C ASN A 161 1.61 -24.13 -6.81
N TYR A 162 2.76 -23.46 -6.84
CA TYR A 162 2.83 -22.01 -6.72
C TYR A 162 4.07 -21.42 -7.38
N THR A 163 3.98 -20.15 -7.74
CA THR A 163 5.11 -19.33 -8.20
C THR A 163 5.03 -17.98 -7.50
N ILE A 164 6.17 -17.49 -6.99
CA ILE A 164 6.31 -16.13 -6.45
C ILE A 164 7.22 -15.36 -7.40
N THR A 165 6.75 -14.24 -7.92
CA THR A 165 7.50 -13.47 -8.92
C THR A 165 7.07 -12.00 -8.93
N GLN A 166 7.94 -11.17 -9.51
CA GLN A 166 7.61 -9.78 -9.81
C GLN A 166 6.68 -9.70 -11.01
N THR A 167 5.62 -8.91 -10.89
CA THR A 167 4.59 -8.79 -11.93
C THR A 167 4.24 -7.33 -12.20
N VAL A 168 3.50 -7.12 -13.29
CA VAL A 168 2.78 -5.88 -13.58
C VAL A 168 1.31 -6.24 -13.68
N ILE A 169 0.46 -5.56 -12.93
CA ILE A 169 -0.99 -5.73 -13.00
C ILE A 169 -1.67 -4.42 -13.39
N LYS A 170 -2.92 -4.53 -13.78
CA LYS A 170 -3.84 -3.41 -13.97
C LYS A 170 -5.17 -3.77 -13.34
N THR A 171 -5.39 -3.31 -12.10
CA THR A 171 -6.61 -3.63 -11.34
C THR A 171 -7.85 -3.27 -12.16
N SER A 172 -8.74 -4.24 -12.37
CA SER A 172 -9.95 -4.07 -13.15
C SER A 172 -11.05 -3.40 -12.35
N PHE A 173 -11.20 -3.79 -11.08
CA PHE A 173 -12.26 -3.34 -10.20
C PHE A 173 -11.74 -3.06 -8.79
N ARG A 174 -12.24 -1.98 -8.19
CA ARG A 174 -12.17 -1.78 -6.75
C ARG A 174 -13.51 -2.18 -6.17
N MET A 175 -13.51 -3.17 -5.30
CA MET A 175 -14.67 -3.64 -4.56
C MET A 175 -14.56 -3.24 -3.10
N THR A 176 -15.70 -3.14 -2.43
CA THR A 176 -15.77 -2.93 -0.98
C THR A 176 -16.25 -4.21 -0.30
N TYR A 177 -16.05 -4.32 1.02
CA TYR A 177 -16.60 -5.44 1.80
C TYR A 177 -18.12 -5.53 1.72
N GLY A 178 -18.82 -4.48 1.29
CA GLY A 178 -20.25 -4.47 1.07
C GLY A 178 -20.68 -4.96 -0.31
N ASP A 179 -19.75 -5.09 -1.25
CA ASP A 179 -20.01 -5.51 -2.64
C ASP A 179 -19.86 -7.04 -2.82
N VAL A 180 -19.30 -7.75 -1.80
CA VAL A 180 -18.94 -9.18 -1.87
C VAL A 180 -19.90 -10.05 -1.07
#